data_42ab651ddfaffd1f8163fe687df00bd9
#
_entry.id   42ab651ddfaffd1f8163fe687df00bd9
#
_cell.length_a   1.000
_cell.length_b   1.000
_cell.length_c   1.000
_cell.angle_alpha   90.00
_cell.angle_beta   90.00
_cell.angle_gamma   90.00
#
_symmetry.space_group_name_H-M   'P 1'
#
loop_
_entity.id
_entity.type
_entity.pdbx_description
1 polymer ?
#
loop_
_entity_poly.entity_id
_entity_poly.type
_entity_poly.pdbx_seq_one_letter_code
_entity_poly.pdbx_strand_id
1 'polypeptide(L)'
;KNNKLVDVDEVDSGRNCNCICPNCKQPLIVAKGDKNIHHFKHDKNDLDKHCFESVLHIAAKDIFYKYSNTVLPPVSLYGKNEFGHRVKFFGKQEIEYKQIELEKPFGNVIPDIKLTTNDDKEYFVEIAVTHKVTYEKYTDLKIGNISTIEIYLGDLYKSLKEKKQNLTIERLENFIINDVNNRYWIFNKELNDFYEFMKSNYCEIKTTNEIIYKDPLVSDETVESAMIFMDVLFSEWFYVDNCPIQKAQFQNGIKKGKYYANVKKDCIKCMYCIDIEYNLRTNDKKRSVYNAPEKVYCIYQPNH
;
A
#
# COMPACT_ATOMS: atom_id res chain seq x y z
N LYS A 1 37.45 4.95 8.80
CA LYS A 1 38.77 5.60 8.53
C LYS A 1 38.48 6.94 7.85
N ASN A 2 39.00 8.06 8.37
CA ASN A 2 38.73 9.40 7.82
C ASN A 2 37.28 9.82 7.67
N ASN A 3 36.40 9.44 8.60
CA ASN A 3 34.93 9.65 8.57
C ASN A 3 34.21 9.09 7.33
N LYS A 4 34.79 8.12 6.63
CA LYS A 4 34.16 7.43 5.49
C LYS A 4 33.73 6.02 5.91
N LEU A 5 32.54 5.59 5.46
CA LEU A 5 32.11 4.20 5.53
C LEU A 5 33.05 3.34 4.69
N VAL A 6 33.39 2.15 5.16
CA VAL A 6 34.28 1.21 4.49
C VAL A 6 33.69 -0.19 4.53
N ASP A 7 33.91 -0.96 3.48
CA ASP A 7 33.53 -2.36 3.44
C ASP A 7 34.45 -3.21 4.31
N VAL A 8 33.86 -4.27 4.89
CA VAL A 8 34.61 -5.18 5.75
C VAL A 8 35.75 -5.86 5.00
N ASP A 9 35.61 -6.08 3.70
CA ASP A 9 36.59 -6.74 2.86
C ASP A 9 37.76 -5.82 2.47
N GLU A 10 37.57 -4.50 2.54
CA GLU A 10 38.60 -3.47 2.19
C GLU A 10 39.58 -3.16 3.30
N VAL A 11 39.40 -3.71 4.50
CA VAL A 11 40.19 -3.41 5.67
C VAL A 11 40.84 -4.66 6.26
N ASP A 12 41.92 -4.48 7.02
CA ASP A 12 42.65 -5.57 7.64
C ASP A 12 41.79 -6.33 8.68
N SER A 13 42.06 -7.64 8.83
CA SER A 13 41.39 -8.47 9.83
C SER A 13 41.80 -8.09 11.26
N GLY A 14 40.90 -8.32 12.20
CA GLY A 14 41.15 -8.07 13.62
C GLY A 14 41.09 -6.58 13.99
N ARG A 15 41.89 -6.18 14.96
CA ARG A 15 41.95 -4.79 15.42
C ARG A 15 42.78 -3.88 14.52
N ASN A 16 43.56 -4.45 13.61
CA ASN A 16 44.45 -3.71 12.71
C ASN A 16 43.70 -2.86 11.68
N CYS A 17 42.42 -3.06 11.52
CA CYS A 17 41.59 -2.22 10.66
C CYS A 17 41.56 -0.75 11.09
N ASN A 18 41.80 -0.43 12.35
CA ASN A 18 41.68 0.91 12.92
C ASN A 18 40.29 1.53 12.62
N CYS A 19 39.25 0.70 12.66
CA CYS A 19 37.89 1.08 12.39
C CYS A 19 37.15 1.48 13.68
N ILE A 20 36.26 2.43 13.56
CA ILE A 20 35.38 2.88 14.66
C ILE A 20 33.91 2.71 14.25
N CYS A 21 33.07 2.41 15.19
CA CYS A 21 31.61 2.35 14.97
C CYS A 21 31.09 3.75 14.65
N PRO A 22 30.35 3.96 13.53
CA PRO A 22 29.76 5.25 13.20
C PRO A 22 28.79 5.76 14.25
N ASN A 23 28.11 4.86 14.96
CA ASN A 23 27.12 5.19 16.00
C ASN A 23 27.80 5.51 17.34
N CYS A 24 28.39 4.52 18.02
CA CYS A 24 28.89 4.68 19.38
C CYS A 24 30.35 5.14 19.46
N LYS A 25 31.04 5.31 18.34
CA LYS A 25 32.44 5.73 18.21
C LYS A 25 33.45 4.78 18.86
N GLN A 26 33.03 3.60 19.31
CA GLN A 26 33.93 2.59 19.87
C GLN A 26 34.74 1.88 18.78
N PRO A 27 35.98 1.39 19.11
CA PRO A 27 36.77 0.60 18.19
C PRO A 27 36.04 -0.67 17.74
N LEU A 28 36.20 -1.04 16.49
CA LEU A 28 35.66 -2.24 15.90
C LEU A 28 36.75 -3.27 15.63
N ILE A 29 36.35 -4.54 15.66
CA ILE A 29 37.17 -5.68 15.26
C ILE A 29 36.54 -6.25 13.99
N VAL A 30 37.37 -6.55 13.00
CA VAL A 30 36.97 -7.19 11.76
C VAL A 30 37.09 -8.72 11.88
N ALA A 31 35.99 -9.41 11.73
CA ALA A 31 35.93 -10.88 11.72
C ALA A 31 35.87 -11.38 10.27
N LYS A 32 36.95 -12.04 9.80
CA LYS A 32 37.08 -12.62 8.45
C LYS A 32 37.37 -14.12 8.54
N GLY A 33 36.47 -14.87 9.16
CA GLY A 33 36.61 -16.34 9.28
C GLY A 33 35.86 -17.07 8.17
N ASP A 34 36.32 -18.26 7.82
CA ASP A 34 35.77 -19.08 6.71
C ASP A 34 34.35 -19.61 6.96
N LYS A 35 33.90 -19.66 8.22
CA LYS A 35 32.61 -20.23 8.59
C LYS A 35 31.44 -19.25 8.52
N ASN A 36 31.68 -17.98 8.77
CA ASN A 36 30.67 -16.94 8.83
C ASN A 36 30.95 -15.85 7.80
N ILE A 37 29.92 -15.14 7.39
CA ILE A 37 30.08 -13.91 6.60
C ILE A 37 31.01 -12.92 7.34
N HIS A 38 31.84 -12.23 6.61
CA HIS A 38 32.71 -11.20 7.19
C HIS A 38 31.86 -10.06 7.79
N HIS A 39 32.24 -9.59 8.95
CA HIS A 39 31.49 -8.54 9.65
C HIS A 39 32.37 -7.76 10.61
N PHE A 40 31.94 -6.55 10.91
CA PHE A 40 32.45 -5.76 12.01
C PHE A 40 31.75 -6.17 13.31
N LYS A 41 32.49 -6.20 14.40
CA LYS A 41 31.95 -6.42 15.75
C LYS A 41 32.64 -5.52 16.76
N HIS A 42 31.97 -5.20 17.85
CA HIS A 42 32.59 -4.54 19.00
C HIS A 42 33.43 -5.52 19.81
N ASP A 43 34.41 -4.97 20.51
CA ASP A 43 35.27 -5.77 21.42
C ASP A 43 34.43 -6.36 22.58
N LYS A 44 33.39 -5.63 23.02
CA LYS A 44 32.42 -6.08 24.02
C LYS A 44 31.06 -6.35 23.34
N ASN A 45 30.55 -7.57 23.45
CA ASN A 45 29.42 -8.07 22.68
C ASN A 45 28.06 -7.36 22.93
N ASP A 46 27.92 -6.58 24.00
CA ASP A 46 26.60 -6.01 24.39
C ASP A 46 26.13 -4.85 23.52
N LEU A 47 27.01 -4.28 22.68
CA LEU A 47 26.72 -3.10 21.85
C LEU A 47 26.30 -3.44 20.42
N ASP A 48 26.55 -4.67 19.95
CA ASP A 48 26.45 -5.00 18.52
C ASP A 48 25.04 -4.82 17.95
N LYS A 49 24.01 -5.19 18.68
CA LYS A 49 22.64 -5.20 18.20
C LYS A 49 22.08 -3.80 17.94
N HIS A 50 22.23 -2.91 18.90
CA HIS A 50 21.76 -1.53 18.78
C HIS A 50 22.61 -0.72 17.79
N CYS A 51 23.91 -0.94 17.77
CA CYS A 51 24.79 -0.24 16.85
C CYS A 51 24.57 -0.66 15.40
N PHE A 52 24.27 -1.93 15.13
CA PHE A 52 24.04 -2.41 13.76
C PHE A 52 22.86 -1.69 13.11
N GLU A 53 21.74 -1.59 13.80
CA GLU A 53 20.55 -0.88 13.32
C GLU A 53 20.86 0.61 13.04
N SER A 54 21.46 1.30 14.01
CA SER A 54 21.83 2.70 13.87
C SER A 54 22.83 2.94 12.73
N VAL A 55 23.78 2.03 12.53
CA VAL A 55 24.74 2.12 11.42
C VAL A 55 24.06 1.99 10.07
N LEU A 56 23.08 1.10 9.94
CA LEU A 56 22.31 0.97 8.72
C LEU A 56 21.45 2.21 8.42
N HIS A 57 20.87 2.84 9.44
CA HIS A 57 20.18 4.12 9.29
C HIS A 57 21.12 5.23 8.82
N ILE A 58 22.31 5.35 9.42
CA ILE A 58 23.33 6.32 9.01
C ILE A 58 23.75 6.06 7.56
N ALA A 59 24.07 4.81 7.22
CA ALA A 59 24.48 4.44 5.87
C ALA A 59 23.39 4.73 4.83
N ALA A 60 22.12 4.44 5.14
CA ALA A 60 20.99 4.73 4.26
C ALA A 60 20.87 6.25 3.99
N LYS A 61 20.99 7.07 5.01
CA LYS A 61 20.97 8.54 4.87
C LYS A 61 22.12 9.05 4.01
N ASP A 62 23.34 8.55 4.23
CA ASP A 62 24.51 8.89 3.41
C ASP A 62 24.33 8.48 1.93
N ILE A 63 23.70 7.32 1.68
CA ILE A 63 23.39 6.85 0.34
C ILE A 63 22.42 7.82 -0.35
N PHE A 64 21.31 8.20 0.30
CA PHE A 64 20.38 9.16 -0.27
C PHE A 64 21.02 10.53 -0.56
N TYR A 65 22.00 10.94 0.23
CA TYR A 65 22.79 12.15 -0.04
C TYR A 65 23.69 12.03 -1.28
N LYS A 66 24.20 10.81 -1.55
CA LYS A 66 25.08 10.54 -2.68
C LYS A 66 24.34 10.51 -4.02
N TYR A 67 23.07 10.10 -4.00
CA TYR A 67 22.23 9.94 -5.18
C TYR A 67 21.21 11.07 -5.28
N SER A 68 20.77 11.37 -6.50
CA SER A 68 19.71 12.36 -6.77
C SER A 68 18.42 11.72 -7.26
N ASN A 69 18.34 10.39 -7.27
CA ASN A 69 17.20 9.61 -7.73
C ASN A 69 16.91 8.43 -6.81
N THR A 70 15.69 7.94 -6.86
CA THR A 70 15.29 6.69 -6.21
C THR A 70 14.02 6.14 -6.88
N VAL A 71 13.63 4.90 -6.54
CA VAL A 71 12.43 4.27 -7.07
C VAL A 71 11.32 4.26 -6.03
N LEU A 72 10.12 4.62 -6.43
CA LEU A 72 8.92 4.44 -5.63
C LEU A 72 8.28 3.07 -5.91
N PRO A 73 7.71 2.41 -4.91
CA PRO A 73 7.02 1.15 -5.11
C PRO A 73 5.74 1.33 -5.92
N PRO A 74 5.25 0.27 -6.60
CA PRO A 74 3.99 0.32 -7.30
C PRO A 74 2.84 0.59 -6.33
N VAL A 75 1.82 1.30 -6.81
CA VAL A 75 0.56 1.51 -6.11
C VAL A 75 -0.47 0.58 -6.70
N SER A 76 -1.07 -0.25 -5.87
CA SER A 76 -2.16 -1.13 -6.26
C SER A 76 -3.38 -0.85 -5.40
N LEU A 77 -4.52 -0.67 -6.05
CA LEU A 77 -5.82 -0.69 -5.40
C LEU A 77 -6.21 -2.14 -5.15
N TYR A 78 -6.46 -2.46 -3.91
CA TYR A 78 -7.10 -3.71 -3.55
C TYR A 78 -8.61 -3.46 -3.49
N GLY A 79 -9.35 -4.02 -4.44
CA GLY A 79 -10.77 -4.21 -4.25
C GLY A 79 -10.98 -5.15 -3.05
N LYS A 80 -11.80 -4.77 -2.10
CA LYS A 80 -12.20 -5.61 -0.97
C LYS A 80 -13.23 -6.68 -1.38
N ASN A 81 -13.32 -7.00 -2.66
CA ASN A 81 -14.21 -8.06 -3.11
C ASN A 81 -13.62 -9.44 -2.75
N GLU A 82 -14.48 -10.44 -2.64
CA GLU A 82 -14.13 -11.83 -2.28
C GLU A 82 -13.09 -12.45 -3.22
N PHE A 83 -12.86 -11.87 -4.41
CA PHE A 83 -11.94 -12.36 -5.42
C PHE A 83 -10.57 -11.68 -5.37
N GLY A 84 -10.37 -10.67 -4.50
CA GLY A 84 -9.06 -10.04 -4.28
C GLY A 84 -8.45 -9.44 -5.55
N HIS A 85 -9.26 -8.90 -6.46
CA HIS A 85 -8.75 -8.25 -7.65
C HIS A 85 -7.89 -7.05 -7.29
N ARG A 86 -6.67 -7.04 -7.81
CA ARG A 86 -5.75 -5.91 -7.71
C ARG A 86 -5.86 -5.05 -8.95
N VAL A 87 -6.30 -3.83 -8.79
CA VAL A 87 -6.15 -2.84 -9.85
C VAL A 87 -4.81 -2.14 -9.65
N LYS A 88 -3.91 -2.32 -10.60
CA LYS A 88 -2.62 -1.61 -10.60
C LYS A 88 -2.89 -0.15 -10.98
N PHE A 89 -2.72 0.74 -10.00
CA PHE A 89 -2.93 2.16 -10.21
C PHE A 89 -1.71 2.80 -10.88
N PHE A 90 -0.51 2.54 -10.33
CA PHE A 90 0.77 2.92 -10.93
C PHE A 90 1.77 1.78 -10.84
N GLY A 91 2.65 1.66 -11.85
CA GLY A 91 3.85 0.82 -11.77
C GLY A 91 4.87 1.40 -10.79
N LYS A 92 6.04 0.76 -10.72
CA LYS A 92 7.18 1.39 -10.09
C LYS A 92 7.49 2.70 -10.85
N GLN A 93 7.85 3.73 -10.09
CA GLN A 93 8.20 5.04 -10.65
C GLN A 93 9.61 5.39 -10.20
N GLU A 94 10.44 5.81 -11.11
CA GLU A 94 11.73 6.44 -10.79
C GLU A 94 11.48 7.93 -10.59
N ILE A 95 11.98 8.49 -9.49
CA ILE A 95 11.88 9.90 -9.18
C ILE A 95 13.27 10.50 -9.02
N GLU A 96 13.41 11.73 -9.47
CA GLU A 96 14.57 12.58 -9.20
C GLU A 96 14.20 13.61 -8.14
N TYR A 97 15.13 13.89 -7.23
CA TYR A 97 14.94 14.89 -6.19
C TYR A 97 16.08 15.91 -6.18
N LYS A 98 15.70 17.17 -5.96
CA LYS A 98 16.62 18.32 -5.92
C LYS A 98 17.05 18.70 -4.50
N GLN A 99 16.28 18.22 -3.49
CA GLN A 99 16.57 18.55 -2.10
C GLN A 99 16.30 17.32 -1.21
N ILE A 100 17.19 17.18 -0.21
CA ILE A 100 17.06 16.18 0.85
C ILE A 100 17.21 16.86 2.20
N GLU A 101 16.35 16.50 3.14
CA GLU A 101 16.41 16.94 4.54
C GLU A 101 16.36 15.71 5.43
N LEU A 102 17.27 15.62 6.40
CA LEU A 102 17.38 14.49 7.32
C LEU A 102 16.83 14.87 8.69
N GLU A 103 16.03 13.98 9.28
CA GLU A 103 15.53 14.08 10.66
C GLU A 103 14.93 15.46 10.99
N LYS A 104 14.33 16.10 10.01
CA LYS A 104 13.72 17.42 10.19
C LYS A 104 12.28 17.25 10.67
N PRO A 105 11.90 17.88 11.80
CA PRO A 105 10.53 17.83 12.29
C PRO A 105 9.53 18.39 11.28
N PHE A 106 8.42 17.69 11.11
CA PHE A 106 7.27 18.10 10.32
C PHE A 106 5.97 17.79 11.10
N GLY A 107 5.37 18.81 11.66
CA GLY A 107 4.26 18.62 12.60
C GLY A 107 4.67 17.75 13.78
N ASN A 108 3.95 16.65 13.99
CA ASN A 108 4.21 15.70 15.09
C ASN A 108 5.20 14.58 14.69
N VAL A 109 5.68 14.55 13.45
CA VAL A 109 6.57 13.49 12.97
C VAL A 109 7.98 14.02 12.68
N ILE A 110 8.95 13.14 12.86
CA ILE A 110 10.32 13.33 12.40
C ILE A 110 10.62 12.17 11.45
N PRO A 111 10.52 12.38 10.13
CA PRO A 111 10.89 11.37 9.16
C PRO A 111 12.42 11.20 9.13
N ASP A 112 12.88 9.99 8.83
CA ASP A 112 14.32 9.77 8.63
C ASP A 112 14.87 10.65 7.51
N ILE A 113 14.11 10.73 6.41
CA ILE A 113 14.48 11.48 5.21
C ILE A 113 13.24 12.16 4.63
N LYS A 114 13.38 13.43 4.24
CA LYS A 114 12.41 14.14 3.39
C LYS A 114 13.07 14.43 2.05
N LEU A 115 12.41 14.04 0.96
CA LEU A 115 12.81 14.31 -0.40
C LEU A 115 11.88 15.35 -1.02
N THR A 116 12.44 16.31 -1.76
CA THR A 116 11.67 17.23 -2.61
C THR A 116 12.10 17.03 -4.07
N THR A 117 11.16 16.62 -4.90
CA THR A 117 11.41 16.35 -6.34
C THR A 117 11.57 17.63 -7.15
N ASN A 118 11.97 17.49 -8.42
CA ASN A 118 12.13 18.61 -9.34
C ASN A 118 10.80 19.35 -9.62
N ASP A 119 9.66 18.64 -9.52
CA ASP A 119 8.30 19.18 -9.65
C ASP A 119 7.66 19.56 -8.31
N ASP A 120 8.47 19.80 -7.28
CA ASP A 120 8.07 20.23 -5.94
C ASP A 120 7.19 19.26 -5.15
N LYS A 121 7.10 17.99 -5.55
CA LYS A 121 6.45 16.96 -4.74
C LYS A 121 7.34 16.55 -3.57
N GLU A 122 6.71 16.29 -2.45
CA GLU A 122 7.39 15.90 -1.22
C GLU A 122 7.11 14.43 -0.90
N TYR A 123 8.16 13.71 -0.49
CA TYR A 123 8.08 12.33 -0.04
C TYR A 123 8.86 12.16 1.25
N PHE A 124 8.29 11.43 2.20
CA PHE A 124 9.03 10.95 3.36
C PHE A 124 9.53 9.53 3.10
N VAL A 125 10.71 9.25 3.61
CA VAL A 125 11.31 7.92 3.60
C VAL A 125 11.65 7.53 5.03
N GLU A 126 11.12 6.39 5.44
CA GLU A 126 11.41 5.74 6.72
C GLU A 126 12.31 4.54 6.46
N ILE A 127 13.35 4.39 7.26
CA ILE A 127 14.27 3.26 7.19
C ILE A 127 13.94 2.30 8.32
N ALA A 128 13.53 1.09 8.01
CA ALA A 128 13.23 0.07 9.00
C ALA A 128 14.25 -1.08 8.92
N VAL A 129 14.81 -1.48 10.05
CA VAL A 129 15.77 -2.59 10.12
C VAL A 129 15.14 -3.79 10.83
N THR A 130 14.69 -3.62 12.08
CA THR A 130 14.07 -4.67 12.90
C THR A 130 12.59 -4.43 13.13
N HIS A 131 12.19 -3.20 13.26
CA HIS A 131 10.82 -2.80 13.54
C HIS A 131 10.25 -1.92 12.43
N LYS A 132 9.05 -2.24 11.99
CA LYS A 132 8.29 -1.43 11.05
C LYS A 132 7.67 -0.22 11.77
N VAL A 133 7.23 0.76 10.99
CA VAL A 133 6.53 1.95 11.50
C VAL A 133 5.36 1.55 12.40
N THR A 134 5.26 2.19 13.59
CA THR A 134 4.17 1.95 14.54
C THR A 134 2.86 2.55 14.05
N TYR A 135 1.73 2.07 14.60
CA TYR A 135 0.41 2.59 14.25
C TYR A 135 0.26 4.09 14.60
N GLU A 136 0.86 4.55 15.69
CA GLU A 136 0.85 5.95 16.09
C GLU A 136 1.57 6.81 15.04
N LYS A 137 2.80 6.46 14.68
CA LYS A 137 3.56 7.16 13.63
C LYS A 137 2.84 7.13 12.27
N TYR A 138 2.20 6.00 11.92
CA TYR A 138 1.36 5.89 10.72
C TYR A 138 0.22 6.93 10.73
N THR A 139 -0.45 7.08 11.88
CA THR A 139 -1.56 8.05 12.02
C THR A 139 -1.08 9.48 11.85
N ASP A 140 0.03 9.83 12.46
CA ASP A 140 0.62 11.18 12.34
C ASP A 140 1.09 11.48 10.92
N LEU A 141 1.70 10.52 10.24
CA LEU A 141 2.09 10.62 8.82
C LEU A 141 0.88 10.83 7.91
N LYS A 142 -0.21 10.10 8.16
CA LYS A 142 -1.48 10.28 7.44
C LYS A 142 -2.08 11.67 7.65
N ILE A 143 -2.05 12.17 8.88
CA ILE A 143 -2.51 13.54 9.20
C ILE A 143 -1.64 14.58 8.48
N GLY A 144 -0.33 14.36 8.41
CA GLY A 144 0.60 15.21 7.66
C GLY A 144 0.33 15.26 6.16
N ASN A 145 -0.42 14.30 5.62
CA ASN A 145 -0.82 14.21 4.21
C ASN A 145 0.35 14.26 3.21
N ILE A 146 1.52 13.71 3.60
CA ILE A 146 2.69 13.58 2.73
C ILE A 146 2.92 12.12 2.41
N SER A 147 3.08 11.81 1.13
CA SER A 147 3.38 10.46 0.65
C SER A 147 4.63 9.90 1.32
N THR A 148 4.49 8.75 2.00
CA THR A 148 5.55 8.17 2.82
C THR A 148 5.80 6.72 2.44
N ILE A 149 7.04 6.37 2.17
CA ILE A 149 7.49 4.99 1.97
C ILE A 149 8.34 4.50 3.14
N GLU A 150 8.26 3.21 3.41
CA GLU A 150 9.19 2.49 4.30
C GLU A 150 10.13 1.64 3.45
N ILE A 151 11.43 1.71 3.72
CA ILE A 151 12.44 0.80 3.17
C ILE A 151 12.86 -0.16 4.26
N TYR A 152 12.53 -1.45 4.08
CA TYR A 152 12.82 -2.48 5.07
C TYR A 152 14.13 -3.20 4.77
N LEU A 153 15.16 -2.92 5.56
CA LEU A 153 16.51 -3.49 5.40
C LEU A 153 16.69 -4.88 6.00
N GLY A 154 15.75 -5.34 6.83
CA GLY A 154 15.82 -6.66 7.46
C GLY A 154 15.88 -7.81 6.45
N ASP A 155 15.17 -7.70 5.34
CA ASP A 155 15.16 -8.72 4.27
C ASP A 155 16.51 -8.81 3.54
N LEU A 156 17.22 -7.69 3.36
CA LEU A 156 18.57 -7.68 2.80
C LEU A 156 19.51 -8.51 3.68
N TYR A 157 19.54 -8.23 4.98
CA TYR A 157 20.43 -8.93 5.91
C TYR A 157 20.13 -10.44 5.95
N LYS A 158 18.86 -10.82 5.99
CA LYS A 158 18.43 -12.22 5.95
C LYS A 158 18.89 -12.90 4.66
N SER A 159 18.64 -12.28 3.51
CA SER A 159 19.05 -12.82 2.20
C SER A 159 20.56 -13.01 2.08
N LEU A 160 21.34 -12.02 2.54
CA LEU A 160 22.80 -12.10 2.52
C LEU A 160 23.31 -13.24 3.41
N LYS A 161 22.73 -13.42 4.59
CA LYS A 161 23.09 -14.52 5.50
C LYS A 161 22.79 -15.88 4.89
N GLU A 162 21.63 -16.05 4.26
CA GLU A 162 21.24 -17.28 3.58
C GLU A 162 22.19 -17.61 2.41
N LYS A 163 22.59 -16.61 1.64
CA LYS A 163 23.49 -16.73 0.50
C LYS A 163 24.98 -16.74 0.90
N LYS A 164 25.30 -16.62 2.18
CA LYS A 164 26.68 -16.47 2.70
C LYS A 164 27.46 -15.34 2.02
N GLN A 165 26.81 -14.22 1.78
CA GLN A 165 27.39 -13.03 1.14
C GLN A 165 27.61 -11.93 2.15
N ASN A 166 28.73 -11.21 2.03
CA ASN A 166 29.01 -10.04 2.87
C ASN A 166 28.10 -8.86 2.50
N LEU A 167 27.72 -8.07 3.49
CA LEU A 167 27.09 -6.78 3.25
C LEU A 167 28.18 -5.80 2.79
N THR A 168 28.08 -5.35 1.54
CA THR A 168 28.94 -4.31 0.96
C THR A 168 28.16 -3.02 0.76
N ILE A 169 28.88 -1.90 0.67
CA ILE A 169 28.29 -0.58 0.40
C ILE A 169 27.54 -0.62 -0.94
N GLU A 170 28.13 -1.22 -1.98
CA GLU A 170 27.52 -1.35 -3.30
C GLU A 170 26.17 -2.09 -3.26
N ARG A 171 26.12 -3.21 -2.51
CA ARG A 171 24.86 -3.97 -2.35
C ARG A 171 23.82 -3.18 -1.59
N LEU A 172 24.24 -2.46 -0.57
CA LEU A 172 23.34 -1.61 0.21
C LEU A 172 22.81 -0.44 -0.65
N GLU A 173 23.67 0.20 -1.44
CA GLU A 173 23.28 1.26 -2.39
C GLU A 173 22.26 0.75 -3.39
N ASN A 174 22.53 -0.37 -4.06
CA ASN A 174 21.60 -0.95 -5.02
C ASN A 174 20.25 -1.32 -4.38
N PHE A 175 20.28 -1.88 -3.18
CA PHE A 175 19.07 -2.24 -2.45
C PHE A 175 18.26 -1.00 -2.03
N ILE A 176 18.93 0.06 -1.58
CA ILE A 176 18.28 1.30 -1.12
C ILE A 176 17.80 2.16 -2.30
N ILE A 177 18.50 2.19 -3.41
CA ILE A 177 18.16 3.10 -4.52
C ILE A 177 17.25 2.43 -5.55
N ASN A 178 17.48 1.16 -5.89
CA ASN A 178 16.90 0.53 -7.06
C ASN A 178 15.89 -0.60 -6.77
N ASP A 179 16.00 -1.29 -5.62
CA ASP A 179 15.14 -2.43 -5.34
C ASP A 179 13.78 -1.96 -4.81
N VAL A 180 12.71 -2.40 -5.47
CA VAL A 180 11.32 -2.06 -5.11
C VAL A 180 10.66 -3.10 -4.20
N ASN A 181 11.25 -4.30 -4.08
CA ASN A 181 10.62 -5.40 -3.35
C ASN A 181 10.65 -5.20 -1.83
N ASN A 182 11.55 -4.36 -1.35
CA ASN A 182 11.75 -4.02 0.05
C ASN A 182 11.07 -2.72 0.47
N ARG A 183 10.24 -2.14 -0.41
CA ARG A 183 9.60 -0.84 -0.19
C ARG A 183 8.11 -0.97 -0.10
N TYR A 184 7.53 -0.23 0.84
CA TYR A 184 6.10 -0.26 1.11
C TYR A 184 5.59 1.16 1.27
N TRP A 185 4.42 1.46 0.69
CA TRP A 185 3.72 2.68 1.02
C TRP A 185 3.18 2.57 2.45
N ILE A 186 3.62 3.46 3.33
CA ILE A 186 2.96 3.71 4.60
C ILE A 186 1.72 4.54 4.32
N PHE A 187 1.89 5.62 3.57
CA PHE A 187 0.82 6.50 3.12
C PHE A 187 1.13 6.98 1.71
N ASN A 188 0.14 6.95 0.83
CA ASN A 188 0.24 7.52 -0.50
C ASN A 188 -0.85 8.56 -0.68
N LYS A 189 -0.46 9.81 -0.81
CA LYS A 189 -1.38 10.95 -0.92
C LYS A 189 -2.27 10.85 -2.15
N GLU A 190 -1.71 10.54 -3.33
CA GLU A 190 -2.48 10.44 -4.58
C GLU A 190 -3.54 9.34 -4.50
N LEU A 191 -3.19 8.20 -3.88
CA LEU A 191 -4.13 7.12 -3.62
C LEU A 191 -5.21 7.53 -2.62
N ASN A 192 -4.84 8.24 -1.55
CA ASN A 192 -5.78 8.72 -0.55
C ASN A 192 -6.75 9.75 -1.17
N ASP A 193 -6.25 10.71 -1.93
CA ASP A 193 -7.05 11.71 -2.63
C ASP A 193 -8.03 11.03 -3.60
N PHE A 194 -7.57 10.01 -4.31
CA PHE A 194 -8.42 9.20 -5.16
C PHE A 194 -9.52 8.46 -4.36
N TYR A 195 -9.20 7.87 -3.21
CA TYR A 195 -10.21 7.25 -2.35
C TYR A 195 -11.24 8.23 -1.81
N GLU A 196 -10.82 9.41 -1.38
CA GLU A 196 -11.75 10.45 -0.91
C GLU A 196 -12.65 10.96 -2.04
N PHE A 197 -12.09 11.14 -3.24
CA PHE A 197 -12.88 11.42 -4.45
C PHE A 197 -13.90 10.31 -4.73
N MET A 198 -13.48 9.05 -4.66
CA MET A 198 -14.37 7.90 -4.90
C MET A 198 -15.48 7.79 -3.86
N LYS A 199 -15.20 8.10 -2.59
CA LYS A 199 -16.22 8.11 -1.53
C LYS A 199 -17.32 9.14 -1.76
N SER A 200 -16.99 10.29 -2.36
CA SER A 200 -17.97 11.31 -2.72
C SER A 200 -18.73 10.99 -4.01
N ASN A 201 -18.25 10.05 -4.81
CA ASN A 201 -18.79 9.70 -6.14
C ASN A 201 -19.05 8.19 -6.23
N TYR A 202 -19.95 7.66 -5.46
CA TYR A 202 -20.34 6.25 -5.49
C TYR A 202 -21.55 5.99 -6.39
N CYS A 203 -21.69 4.75 -6.84
CA CYS A 203 -22.88 4.29 -7.52
C CYS A 203 -23.91 3.83 -6.48
N GLU A 204 -25.10 4.43 -6.47
CA GLU A 204 -26.21 3.99 -5.64
C GLU A 204 -26.68 2.59 -6.06
N ILE A 205 -26.97 1.78 -5.07
CA ILE A 205 -27.55 0.45 -5.28
C ILE A 205 -29.06 0.54 -5.20
N LYS A 206 -29.70 -0.02 -6.21
CA LYS A 206 -31.14 -0.17 -6.29
C LYS A 206 -31.54 -1.62 -6.09
N THR A 207 -32.71 -1.82 -5.56
CA THR A 207 -33.33 -3.15 -5.41
C THR A 207 -34.41 -3.37 -6.46
N THR A 208 -34.66 -4.61 -6.79
CA THR A 208 -35.73 -4.98 -7.74
C THR A 208 -37.12 -4.51 -7.29
N ASN A 209 -37.35 -4.43 -5.99
CA ASN A 209 -38.61 -3.94 -5.45
C ASN A 209 -38.95 -2.50 -5.87
N GLU A 210 -37.94 -1.64 -6.04
CA GLU A 210 -38.15 -0.26 -6.53
C GLU A 210 -38.61 -0.20 -7.98
N ILE A 211 -38.22 -1.19 -8.80
CA ILE A 211 -38.64 -1.26 -10.21
C ILE A 211 -40.08 -1.67 -10.32
N ILE A 212 -40.52 -2.66 -9.53
CA ILE A 212 -41.83 -3.24 -9.60
C ILE A 212 -42.90 -2.25 -9.09
N TYR A 213 -42.66 -1.61 -7.96
CA TYR A 213 -43.61 -0.67 -7.34
C TYR A 213 -43.76 0.68 -8.06
N LYS A 214 -42.84 1.04 -8.93
CA LYS A 214 -42.89 2.31 -9.69
C LYS A 214 -43.42 2.17 -11.12
N ASP A 215 -43.84 0.96 -11.54
CA ASP A 215 -44.43 0.79 -12.85
C ASP A 215 -45.98 0.84 -12.77
N PRO A 216 -46.61 1.97 -13.17
CA PRO A 216 -48.05 2.14 -13.11
C PRO A 216 -48.84 1.25 -14.10
N LEU A 217 -48.15 0.51 -14.98
CA LEU A 217 -48.74 -0.36 -15.97
C LEU A 217 -48.82 -1.84 -15.54
N VAL A 218 -48.29 -2.18 -14.36
CA VAL A 218 -48.31 -3.54 -13.85
C VAL A 218 -49.49 -3.69 -12.87
N SER A 219 -50.47 -4.54 -13.22
CA SER A 219 -51.58 -4.83 -12.32
C SER A 219 -51.11 -5.57 -11.07
N ASP A 220 -51.85 -5.42 -9.95
CA ASP A 220 -51.51 -6.06 -8.67
C ASP A 220 -51.30 -7.57 -8.76
N GLU A 221 -52.13 -8.27 -9.58
CA GLU A 221 -51.98 -9.72 -9.81
C GLU A 221 -50.67 -10.07 -10.55
N THR A 222 -50.23 -9.22 -11.47
CA THR A 222 -48.96 -9.42 -12.20
C THR A 222 -47.76 -9.14 -11.32
N VAL A 223 -47.90 -8.21 -10.39
CA VAL A 223 -46.88 -7.90 -9.36
C VAL A 223 -46.70 -9.07 -8.42
N GLU A 224 -47.80 -9.64 -7.93
CA GLU A 224 -47.76 -10.77 -7.01
C GLU A 224 -47.17 -12.03 -7.64
N SER A 225 -47.55 -12.34 -8.88
CA SER A 225 -46.99 -13.45 -9.65
C SER A 225 -45.49 -13.22 -10.00
N ALA A 226 -45.12 -11.99 -10.35
CA ALA A 226 -43.75 -11.64 -10.61
C ALA A 226 -42.88 -11.67 -9.32
N MET A 227 -43.47 -11.25 -8.17
CA MET A 227 -42.79 -11.34 -6.87
C MET A 227 -42.58 -12.79 -6.43
N ILE A 228 -43.56 -13.67 -6.61
CA ILE A 228 -43.43 -15.10 -6.29
C ILE A 228 -42.38 -15.75 -7.19
N PHE A 229 -42.38 -15.45 -8.48
CA PHE A 229 -41.39 -15.95 -9.42
C PHE A 229 -39.98 -15.38 -9.15
N MET A 230 -39.90 -14.12 -8.73
CA MET A 230 -38.66 -13.48 -8.35
C MET A 230 -38.14 -13.91 -6.96
N ASP A 231 -39.02 -14.20 -5.99
CA ASP A 231 -38.65 -14.75 -4.69
C ASP A 231 -38.00 -16.15 -4.81
N VAL A 232 -38.40 -16.93 -5.80
CA VAL A 232 -37.84 -18.25 -6.06
C VAL A 232 -36.52 -18.18 -6.84
N LEU A 233 -36.36 -17.22 -7.76
CA LEU A 233 -35.20 -17.09 -8.63
C LEU A 233 -34.21 -15.99 -8.22
N PHE A 234 -34.66 -14.98 -7.48
CA PHE A 234 -33.95 -13.74 -7.24
C PHE A 234 -34.04 -13.22 -5.80
N SER A 235 -34.04 -14.10 -4.80
CA SER A 235 -33.91 -13.64 -3.42
C SER A 235 -32.68 -12.72 -3.32
N GLU A 236 -32.91 -11.39 -3.17
CA GLU A 236 -31.88 -10.33 -3.00
C GLU A 236 -31.13 -9.88 -4.27
N TRP A 237 -31.84 -9.31 -5.22
CA TRP A 237 -31.24 -8.72 -6.40
C TRP A 237 -30.90 -7.25 -6.15
N PHE A 238 -29.61 -6.98 -5.96
CA PHE A 238 -29.04 -5.63 -5.88
C PHE A 238 -28.34 -5.30 -7.19
N TYR A 239 -28.61 -4.13 -7.74
CA TYR A 239 -28.03 -3.71 -9.01
C TYR A 239 -27.63 -2.23 -9.01
N VAL A 240 -26.69 -1.88 -9.87
CA VAL A 240 -26.28 -0.52 -10.18
C VAL A 240 -26.80 -0.15 -11.57
N ASP A 241 -27.50 0.98 -11.66
CA ASP A 241 -27.97 1.54 -12.94
C ASP A 241 -26.80 2.09 -13.76
N ASN A 242 -26.99 2.10 -15.08
CA ASN A 242 -26.07 2.75 -16.03
C ASN A 242 -24.62 2.29 -15.87
N CYS A 243 -24.39 1.00 -15.57
CA CYS A 243 -23.06 0.47 -15.52
C CYS A 243 -22.29 0.78 -16.82
N PRO A 244 -21.17 1.51 -16.77
CA PRO A 244 -20.45 1.94 -17.99
C PRO A 244 -19.85 0.76 -18.77
N ILE A 245 -19.70 -0.40 -18.13
CA ILE A 245 -19.18 -1.62 -18.76
C ILE A 245 -20.28 -2.38 -19.49
N GLN A 246 -21.52 -1.89 -19.43
CA GLN A 246 -22.65 -2.43 -20.18
C GLN A 246 -22.87 -3.95 -20.00
N LYS A 247 -22.81 -4.43 -18.76
CA LYS A 247 -22.84 -5.87 -18.43
C LYS A 247 -24.17 -6.55 -18.81
N ALA A 248 -25.28 -5.88 -18.55
CA ALA A 248 -26.60 -6.41 -18.87
C ALA A 248 -27.56 -5.28 -19.21
N GLN A 249 -28.65 -5.60 -19.90
CA GLN A 249 -29.73 -4.66 -20.21
C GLN A 249 -31.04 -5.16 -19.62
N PHE A 250 -31.88 -4.26 -19.13
CA PHE A 250 -33.23 -4.56 -18.75
C PHE A 250 -34.07 -4.97 -19.98
N GLN A 251 -34.63 -6.12 -19.92
CA GLN A 251 -35.44 -6.67 -21.04
C GLN A 251 -36.85 -6.13 -21.08
N ASN A 252 -37.41 -5.75 -19.92
CA ASN A 252 -38.79 -5.33 -19.74
C ASN A 252 -38.90 -4.10 -18.83
N GLY A 253 -40.09 -3.50 -18.77
CA GLY A 253 -40.43 -2.38 -17.88
C GLY A 253 -39.91 -1.01 -18.34
N ILE A 254 -40.08 0.00 -17.50
CA ILE A 254 -39.71 1.40 -17.76
C ILE A 254 -38.23 1.56 -18.10
N LYS A 255 -37.38 0.66 -17.61
CA LYS A 255 -35.93 0.69 -17.85
C LYS A 255 -35.47 -0.17 -19.01
N LYS A 256 -36.39 -0.71 -19.84
CA LYS A 256 -36.04 -1.53 -20.99
C LYS A 256 -34.94 -0.89 -21.84
N GLY A 257 -33.93 -1.68 -22.15
CA GLY A 257 -32.78 -1.24 -22.95
C GLY A 257 -31.70 -0.46 -22.18
N LYS A 258 -31.95 -0.05 -20.91
CA LYS A 258 -30.93 0.58 -20.08
C LYS A 258 -29.97 -0.47 -19.50
N TYR A 259 -28.71 -0.11 -19.39
CA TYR A 259 -27.70 -1.00 -18.84
C TYR A 259 -27.71 -1.01 -17.31
N TYR A 260 -27.40 -2.16 -16.75
CA TYR A 260 -27.21 -2.34 -15.32
C TYR A 260 -26.08 -3.33 -15.02
N ALA A 261 -25.64 -3.40 -13.78
CA ALA A 261 -24.78 -4.46 -13.27
C ALA A 261 -25.37 -5.04 -11.99
N ASN A 262 -25.47 -6.36 -11.92
CA ASN A 262 -25.84 -7.06 -10.69
C ASN A 262 -24.66 -7.00 -9.71
N VAL A 263 -24.88 -6.51 -8.48
CA VAL A 263 -23.80 -6.30 -7.52
C VAL A 263 -23.11 -7.61 -7.18
N LYS A 264 -23.85 -8.67 -6.89
CA LYS A 264 -23.29 -9.98 -6.50
C LYS A 264 -22.72 -10.79 -7.66
N LYS A 265 -23.19 -10.59 -8.89
CA LYS A 265 -22.74 -11.36 -10.05
C LYS A 265 -21.68 -10.63 -10.86
N ASP A 266 -21.85 -9.32 -11.04
CA ASP A 266 -21.07 -8.52 -11.94
C ASP A 266 -20.06 -7.63 -11.19
N CYS A 267 -20.53 -6.81 -10.24
CA CYS A 267 -19.63 -5.85 -9.56
C CYS A 267 -18.58 -6.56 -8.72
N ILE A 268 -18.95 -7.58 -7.98
CA ILE A 268 -18.02 -8.33 -7.11
C ILE A 268 -16.85 -8.94 -7.91
N LYS A 269 -17.09 -9.29 -9.18
CA LYS A 269 -16.08 -9.88 -10.10
C LYS A 269 -15.46 -8.85 -11.03
N CYS A 270 -15.91 -7.61 -10.97
CA CYS A 270 -15.47 -6.58 -11.88
C CYS A 270 -14.10 -6.03 -11.45
N MET A 271 -13.16 -6.02 -12.39
CA MET A 271 -11.82 -5.47 -12.13
C MET A 271 -11.82 -3.96 -11.86
N TYR A 272 -12.89 -3.27 -12.20
CA TYR A 272 -13.06 -1.84 -11.99
C TYR A 272 -13.83 -1.51 -10.70
N CYS A 273 -14.40 -2.51 -10.02
CA CYS A 273 -15.03 -2.34 -8.73
C CYS A 273 -13.96 -2.33 -7.63
N ILE A 274 -13.83 -1.22 -6.94
CA ILE A 274 -12.81 -1.01 -5.90
C ILE A 274 -13.29 -1.52 -4.56
N ASP A 275 -14.53 -1.17 -4.21
CA ASP A 275 -15.13 -1.54 -2.92
C ASP A 275 -16.65 -1.62 -3.03
N ILE A 276 -17.24 -2.38 -2.12
CA ILE A 276 -18.69 -2.47 -1.93
C ILE A 276 -18.96 -2.26 -0.45
N GLU A 277 -19.65 -1.19 -0.13
CA GLU A 277 -20.09 -0.92 1.25
C GLU A 277 -21.36 -1.72 1.53
N TYR A 278 -21.35 -2.43 2.66
CA TYR A 278 -22.47 -3.24 3.11
C TYR A 278 -23.06 -2.68 4.40
N ASN A 279 -24.38 -2.77 4.53
CA ASN A 279 -25.06 -2.43 5.76
C ASN A 279 -25.91 -3.62 6.25
N LEU A 280 -26.06 -3.72 7.55
CA LEU A 280 -26.90 -4.75 8.17
C LEU A 280 -28.37 -4.38 7.96
N ARG A 281 -29.11 -5.28 7.31
CA ARG A 281 -30.56 -5.16 7.16
C ARG A 281 -31.26 -6.33 7.85
N THR A 282 -32.42 -6.05 8.41
CA THR A 282 -33.30 -7.07 8.98
C THR A 282 -34.36 -7.48 7.95
N ASN A 283 -34.57 -8.77 7.80
CA ASN A 283 -35.70 -9.30 7.06
C ASN A 283 -36.77 -9.75 8.06
N ASP A 284 -37.78 -8.92 8.29
CA ASP A 284 -38.82 -9.18 9.27
C ASP A 284 -39.63 -10.44 8.96
N LYS A 285 -39.84 -10.76 7.68
CA LYS A 285 -40.55 -11.98 7.26
C LYS A 285 -39.75 -13.25 7.59
N LYS A 286 -38.42 -13.21 7.46
CA LYS A 286 -37.56 -14.37 7.73
C LYS A 286 -36.87 -14.31 9.11
N ARG A 287 -37.11 -13.25 9.90
CA ARG A 287 -36.45 -12.99 11.19
C ARG A 287 -34.92 -13.17 11.12
N SER A 288 -34.31 -12.74 10.02
CA SER A 288 -32.90 -12.88 9.77
C SER A 288 -32.24 -11.52 9.55
N VAL A 289 -31.00 -11.41 10.00
CA VAL A 289 -30.13 -10.26 9.75
C VAL A 289 -29.15 -10.65 8.64
N TYR A 290 -28.97 -9.79 7.65
CA TYR A 290 -28.08 -10.05 6.54
C TYR A 290 -27.32 -8.77 6.11
N ASN A 291 -26.16 -8.96 5.51
CA ASN A 291 -25.39 -7.87 4.93
C ASN A 291 -25.94 -7.54 3.53
N ALA A 292 -26.54 -6.36 3.39
CA ALA A 292 -27.01 -5.84 2.11
C ALA A 292 -25.98 -4.86 1.54
N PRO A 293 -25.62 -4.96 0.27
CA PRO A 293 -24.76 -3.97 -0.36
C PRO A 293 -25.52 -2.64 -0.46
N GLU A 294 -24.85 -1.54 -0.13
CA GLU A 294 -25.45 -0.20 -0.08
C GLU A 294 -24.85 0.74 -1.12
N LYS A 295 -23.54 0.68 -1.31
CA LYS A 295 -22.81 1.50 -2.28
C LYS A 295 -21.77 0.68 -3.02
N VAL A 296 -21.57 0.99 -4.29
CA VAL A 296 -20.47 0.42 -5.10
C VAL A 296 -19.54 1.53 -5.51
N TYR A 297 -18.27 1.37 -5.17
CA TYR A 297 -17.20 2.26 -5.59
C TYR A 297 -16.51 1.67 -6.83
N CYS A 298 -16.60 2.39 -7.95
CA CYS A 298 -16.11 1.92 -9.24
C CYS A 298 -15.20 2.96 -9.88
N ILE A 299 -14.10 2.52 -10.51
CA ILE A 299 -13.17 3.42 -11.23
C ILE A 299 -13.86 4.07 -12.44
N TYR A 300 -14.72 3.31 -13.12
CA TYR A 300 -15.56 3.85 -14.19
C TYR A 300 -16.85 4.37 -13.59
N GLN A 301 -16.89 5.66 -13.33
CA GLN A 301 -18.15 6.33 -13.02
C GLN A 301 -18.76 6.87 -14.31
N PRO A 302 -20.07 6.80 -14.49
CA PRO A 302 -20.72 7.52 -15.57
C PRO A 302 -20.42 9.02 -15.37
N ASN A 303 -19.84 9.64 -16.38
CA ASN A 303 -19.75 11.11 -16.42
C ASN A 303 -21.16 11.65 -16.19
N HIS A 304 -21.32 12.47 -15.16
CA HIS A 304 -22.52 13.28 -14.95
C HIS A 304 -22.61 14.35 -16.02
#